data_257f84a314a5203a4d8081688863ef0b
#
_entry.id   257f84a314a5203a4d8081688863ef0b
#
_cell.length_a   1.000
_cell.length_b   1.000
_cell.length_c   1.000
_cell.angle_alpha   90.00
_cell.angle_beta   90.00
_cell.angle_gamma   90.00
#
_symmetry.space_group_name_H-M   'P 1'
#
loop_
_entity.id
_entity.type
_entity.pdbx_description
1 polymer ?
#
loop_
_entity_poly.entity_id
_entity_poly.type
_entity_poly.pdbx_seq_one_letter_code
_entity_poly.pdbx_strand_id
1 'polypeptide(L)'
;MLPPLEHLDPARFDAPAILKRLVGAHRGLAELKGVAASMPNQGILISALGLQEAKDSSEIENIVTTHDELFREAALSEAAASAAAKEVARYRQALGVGYAAVRNSGLLTTNHILTVQAELEQNRAGLRKLPGTVLKDGTGLIVYTPPAPDTLPGLMADLDRFINDPAVFAADPLVKMALIHHQFESIHPFYDGNGRTGRIVNVLYLVKEGLLDTPVLYLSRAIVRSKNEYYRLLQEARDRDTWEDWVLYMLGAVERTAIDAIATIQAIKALLLDYKHRIRAAHRFYSQDLINNLFRSEEHTSELQSPMYLVCRLLLEKK
;
A
#
# COMPACT_ATOMS: atom_id res chain seq x y z
N MET A 1 28.30 5.96 0.31
CA MET A 1 27.21 6.98 0.37
C MET A 1 26.13 6.50 -0.58
N LEU A 2 24.86 6.48 -0.19
CA LEU A 2 23.76 6.11 -1.09
C LEU A 2 23.63 7.14 -2.21
N PRO A 3 23.77 6.76 -3.49
CA PRO A 3 23.71 7.71 -4.60
C PRO A 3 22.28 8.21 -4.82
N PRO A 4 22.10 9.47 -5.27
CA PRO A 4 20.82 9.97 -5.73
C PRO A 4 20.33 9.18 -6.96
N LEU A 5 19.02 8.95 -7.04
CA LEU A 5 18.39 8.23 -8.18
C LEU A 5 18.61 8.93 -9.53
N GLU A 6 18.75 10.24 -9.53
CA GLU A 6 19.01 11.03 -10.73
C GLU A 6 20.35 10.72 -11.42
N HIS A 7 21.24 9.99 -10.74
CA HIS A 7 22.52 9.53 -11.34
C HIS A 7 22.35 8.23 -12.15
N LEU A 8 21.20 7.57 -12.06
CA LEU A 8 20.90 6.44 -12.93
C LEU A 8 20.64 6.94 -14.36
N ASP A 9 21.03 6.15 -15.34
CA ASP A 9 20.67 6.43 -16.73
C ASP A 9 19.23 5.95 -17.00
N PRO A 10 18.27 6.84 -17.33
CA PRO A 10 16.90 6.44 -17.65
C PRO A 10 16.81 5.43 -18.80
N ALA A 11 17.73 5.49 -19.78
CA ALA A 11 17.74 4.58 -20.93
C ALA A 11 17.92 3.10 -20.55
N ARG A 12 18.45 2.80 -19.37
CA ARG A 12 18.51 1.43 -18.83
C ARG A 12 17.13 0.77 -18.79
N PHE A 13 16.09 1.55 -18.56
CA PHE A 13 14.71 1.08 -18.38
C PHE A 13 13.91 1.01 -19.68
N ASP A 14 14.52 1.33 -20.81
CA ASP A 14 13.95 1.16 -22.17
C ASP A 14 14.19 -0.26 -22.72
N ALA A 15 14.75 -1.16 -21.92
CA ALA A 15 14.97 -2.54 -22.33
C ALA A 15 13.65 -3.22 -22.75
N PRO A 16 13.64 -4.02 -23.85
CA PRO A 16 12.41 -4.64 -24.38
C PRO A 16 11.63 -5.46 -23.37
N ALA A 17 12.30 -6.08 -22.39
CA ALA A 17 11.67 -6.86 -21.32
C ALA A 17 10.84 -5.93 -20.39
N ILE A 18 11.39 -4.76 -20.02
CA ILE A 18 10.72 -3.77 -19.18
C ILE A 18 9.54 -3.15 -19.95
N LEU A 19 9.76 -2.71 -21.19
CA LEU A 19 8.70 -2.13 -22.01
C LEU A 19 7.52 -3.09 -22.21
N LYS A 20 7.80 -4.36 -22.46
CA LYS A 20 6.75 -5.40 -22.55
C LYS A 20 6.00 -5.58 -21.23
N ARG A 21 6.70 -5.53 -20.09
CA ARG A 21 6.08 -5.68 -18.76
C ARG A 21 5.24 -4.44 -18.40
N LEU A 22 5.68 -3.24 -18.77
CA LEU A 22 4.95 -2.00 -18.59
C LEU A 22 3.57 -2.04 -19.27
N VAL A 23 3.47 -2.60 -20.49
CA VAL A 23 2.17 -2.75 -21.18
C VAL A 23 1.18 -3.53 -20.33
N GLY A 24 1.59 -4.66 -19.72
CA GLY A 24 0.74 -5.46 -18.84
C GLY A 24 0.33 -4.71 -17.57
N ALA A 25 1.29 -4.06 -16.91
CA ALA A 25 1.07 -3.32 -15.68
C ALA A 25 0.13 -2.12 -15.89
N HIS A 26 0.36 -1.30 -16.92
CA HIS A 26 -0.51 -0.17 -17.26
C HIS A 26 -1.92 -0.61 -17.64
N ARG A 27 -2.07 -1.67 -18.45
CA ARG A 27 -3.38 -2.23 -18.78
C ARG A 27 -4.13 -2.66 -17.52
N GLY A 28 -3.47 -3.39 -16.61
CA GLY A 28 -4.07 -3.81 -15.34
C GLY A 28 -4.51 -2.64 -14.49
N LEU A 29 -3.67 -1.59 -14.36
CA LEU A 29 -4.01 -0.38 -13.61
C LEU A 29 -5.16 0.42 -14.23
N ALA A 30 -5.17 0.58 -15.55
CA ALA A 30 -6.25 1.30 -16.25
C ALA A 30 -7.59 0.57 -16.08
N GLU A 31 -7.59 -0.75 -16.17
CA GLU A 31 -8.77 -1.57 -15.92
C GLU A 31 -9.21 -1.47 -14.46
N LEU A 32 -8.29 -1.57 -13.50
CA LEU A 32 -8.56 -1.42 -12.08
C LEU A 32 -9.18 -0.05 -11.77
N LYS A 33 -8.61 1.03 -12.31
CA LYS A 33 -9.13 2.40 -12.17
C LYS A 33 -10.58 2.49 -12.68
N GLY A 34 -10.86 1.95 -13.87
CA GLY A 34 -12.20 1.94 -14.45
C GLY A 34 -13.20 1.11 -13.65
N VAL A 35 -12.80 -0.09 -13.19
CA VAL A 35 -13.66 -0.96 -12.37
C VAL A 35 -13.93 -0.32 -11.00
N ALA A 36 -12.92 0.29 -10.36
CA ALA A 36 -13.10 1.00 -9.09
C ALA A 36 -14.06 2.21 -9.24
N ALA A 37 -13.91 2.99 -10.30
CA ALA A 37 -14.80 4.12 -10.60
C ALA A 37 -16.27 3.70 -10.80
N SER A 38 -16.51 2.46 -11.24
CA SER A 38 -17.87 1.91 -11.44
C SER A 38 -18.59 1.49 -10.15
N MET A 39 -17.92 1.58 -8.99
CA MET A 39 -18.54 1.30 -7.69
C MET A 39 -19.37 2.50 -7.22
N PRO A 40 -20.65 2.28 -6.82
CA PRO A 40 -21.51 3.36 -6.36
C PRO A 40 -20.98 4.10 -5.13
N ASN A 41 -20.25 3.40 -4.27
CA ASN A 41 -19.59 3.96 -3.09
C ASN A 41 -18.15 3.46 -3.02
N GLN A 42 -17.21 4.33 -3.39
CA GLN A 42 -15.77 4.02 -3.36
C GLN A 42 -15.22 3.85 -1.93
N GLY A 43 -15.88 4.40 -0.92
CA GLY A 43 -15.53 4.20 0.49
C GLY A 43 -15.54 2.72 0.89
N ILE A 44 -16.43 1.91 0.29
CA ILE A 44 -16.46 0.46 0.49
C ILE A 44 -15.15 -0.19 0.03
N LEU A 45 -14.61 0.25 -1.11
CA LEU A 45 -13.35 -0.28 -1.64
C LEU A 45 -12.16 0.12 -0.77
N ILE A 46 -12.08 1.39 -0.39
CA ILE A 46 -11.01 1.91 0.46
C ILE A 46 -10.98 1.15 1.79
N SER A 47 -12.17 0.90 2.37
CA SER A 47 -12.29 0.15 3.63
C SER A 47 -11.92 -1.34 3.46
N ALA A 48 -12.54 -2.04 2.51
CA ALA A 48 -12.37 -3.49 2.37
C ALA A 48 -10.95 -3.86 1.88
N LEU A 49 -10.51 -3.20 0.82
CA LEU A 49 -9.21 -3.47 0.25
C LEU A 49 -8.08 -2.87 1.11
N GLY A 50 -8.28 -1.69 1.72
CA GLY A 50 -7.31 -1.10 2.65
C GLY A 50 -7.03 -1.97 3.88
N LEU A 51 -8.04 -2.70 4.38
CA LEU A 51 -7.87 -3.66 5.46
C LEU A 51 -7.01 -4.85 5.03
N GLN A 52 -7.20 -5.34 3.80
CA GLN A 52 -6.39 -6.43 3.24
C GLN A 52 -4.92 -6.00 3.07
N GLU A 53 -4.68 -4.81 2.52
CA GLU A 53 -3.32 -4.27 2.39
C GLU A 53 -2.66 -4.10 3.74
N ALA A 54 -3.37 -3.51 4.71
CA ALA A 54 -2.85 -3.31 6.05
C ALA A 54 -2.43 -4.63 6.71
N LYS A 55 -3.26 -5.68 6.56
CA LYS A 55 -2.95 -7.02 7.04
C LYS A 55 -1.71 -7.60 6.35
N ASP A 56 -1.71 -7.63 5.01
CA ASP A 56 -0.61 -8.22 4.25
C ASP A 56 0.70 -7.42 4.45
N SER A 57 0.62 -6.10 4.58
CA SER A 57 1.77 -5.23 4.87
C SER A 57 2.35 -5.49 6.25
N SER A 58 1.52 -5.68 7.26
CA SER A 58 1.97 -6.04 8.63
C SER A 58 2.55 -7.45 8.68
N GLU A 59 2.01 -8.40 7.90
CA GLU A 59 2.51 -9.77 7.78
C GLU A 59 3.94 -9.82 7.21
N ILE A 60 4.32 -8.90 6.31
CA ILE A 60 5.70 -8.77 5.83
C ILE A 60 6.66 -8.51 7.00
N GLU A 61 6.24 -7.72 7.99
CA GLU A 61 6.99 -7.40 9.21
C GLU A 61 6.82 -8.45 10.33
N ASN A 62 6.27 -9.63 10.01
CA ASN A 62 5.96 -10.71 10.94
C ASN A 62 4.90 -10.37 12.01
N ILE A 63 4.06 -9.36 11.76
CA ILE A 63 2.91 -9.00 12.58
C ILE A 63 1.71 -9.71 11.98
N VAL A 64 1.36 -10.86 12.57
CA VAL A 64 0.32 -11.75 12.04
C VAL A 64 -0.98 -11.51 12.81
N THR A 65 -2.07 -11.30 12.07
CA THR A 65 -3.43 -11.22 12.60
C THR A 65 -4.41 -11.95 11.68
N THR A 66 -5.55 -12.35 12.23
CA THR A 66 -6.61 -13.00 11.47
C THR A 66 -7.69 -11.99 11.06
N HIS A 67 -8.44 -12.29 10.00
CA HIS A 67 -9.60 -11.47 9.63
C HIS A 67 -10.62 -11.40 10.76
N ASP A 68 -10.83 -12.49 11.52
CA ASP A 68 -11.76 -12.51 12.64
C ASP A 68 -11.33 -11.56 13.76
N GLU A 69 -10.03 -11.44 14.06
CA GLU A 69 -9.51 -10.46 15.02
C GLU A 69 -9.73 -9.02 14.54
N LEU A 70 -9.44 -8.74 13.27
CA LEU A 70 -9.64 -7.42 12.68
C LEU A 70 -11.10 -6.98 12.68
N PHE A 71 -12.03 -7.91 12.43
CA PHE A 71 -13.46 -7.61 12.44
C PHE A 71 -14.02 -7.50 13.86
N ARG A 72 -13.51 -8.29 14.82
CA ARG A 72 -13.88 -8.13 16.23
C ARG A 72 -13.47 -6.76 16.76
N GLU A 73 -12.30 -6.27 16.36
CA GLU A 73 -11.84 -4.94 16.75
C GLU A 73 -12.73 -3.83 16.19
N ALA A 74 -13.11 -3.94 14.91
CA ALA A 74 -14.02 -2.97 14.28
C ALA A 74 -15.43 -2.98 14.94
N ALA A 75 -15.81 -4.08 15.62
CA ALA A 75 -17.12 -4.27 16.26
C ALA A 75 -17.11 -4.07 17.78
N LEU A 76 -15.94 -4.16 18.43
CA LEU A 76 -15.77 -4.05 19.88
C LEU A 76 -14.96 -2.81 20.24
N SER A 77 -15.12 -2.27 21.44
CA SER A 77 -14.37 -1.11 21.90
C SER A 77 -12.85 -1.36 21.86
N GLU A 78 -12.06 -0.31 21.59
CA GLU A 78 -10.58 -0.31 21.52
C GLU A 78 -9.85 -1.06 22.66
N ALA A 79 -10.51 -1.21 23.80
CA ALA A 79 -9.94 -1.87 24.99
C ALA A 79 -9.72 -3.39 24.82
N ALA A 80 -10.42 -4.03 23.88
CA ALA A 80 -10.40 -5.50 23.69
C ALA A 80 -9.54 -5.94 22.48
N ALA A 81 -8.98 -5.00 21.72
CA ALA A 81 -8.25 -5.26 20.50
C ALA A 81 -6.82 -5.75 20.73
N SER A 82 -6.38 -6.74 19.93
CA SER A 82 -4.98 -7.21 19.96
C SER A 82 -4.02 -6.11 19.45
N ALA A 83 -2.74 -6.16 19.88
CA ALA A 83 -1.73 -5.23 19.40
C ALA A 83 -1.59 -5.25 17.87
N ALA A 84 -1.64 -6.44 17.27
CA ALA A 84 -1.58 -6.62 15.81
C ALA A 84 -2.80 -6.01 15.10
N ALA A 85 -3.99 -6.16 15.66
CA ALA A 85 -5.19 -5.58 15.09
C ALA A 85 -5.17 -4.04 15.16
N LYS A 86 -4.72 -3.45 16.28
CA LYS A 86 -4.51 -2.00 16.39
C LYS A 86 -3.53 -1.47 15.35
N GLU A 87 -2.49 -2.23 15.06
CA GLU A 87 -1.49 -1.85 14.07
C GLU A 87 -2.06 -1.84 12.64
N VAL A 88 -2.87 -2.83 12.30
CA VAL A 88 -3.58 -2.85 11.01
C VAL A 88 -4.54 -1.67 10.89
N ALA A 89 -5.25 -1.31 11.97
CA ALA A 89 -6.12 -0.14 11.99
C ALA A 89 -5.34 1.16 11.75
N ARG A 90 -4.18 1.32 12.42
CA ARG A 90 -3.28 2.48 12.22
C ARG A 90 -2.75 2.58 10.80
N TYR A 91 -2.38 1.44 10.18
CA TYR A 91 -1.95 1.42 8.79
C TYR A 91 -3.04 1.98 7.85
N ARG A 92 -4.30 1.55 8.04
CA ARG A 92 -5.44 2.05 7.25
C ARG A 92 -5.64 3.55 7.46
N GLN A 93 -5.53 4.03 8.69
CA GLN A 93 -5.64 5.45 9.03
C GLN A 93 -4.50 6.25 8.40
N ALA A 94 -3.25 5.78 8.49
CA ALA A 94 -2.09 6.40 7.88
C ALA A 94 -2.23 6.50 6.34
N LEU A 95 -2.72 5.44 5.68
CA LEU A 95 -3.03 5.46 4.25
C LEU A 95 -4.10 6.51 3.92
N GLY A 96 -5.16 6.62 4.73
CA GLY A 96 -6.23 7.61 4.56
C GLY A 96 -5.72 9.05 4.69
N VAL A 97 -4.89 9.32 5.70
CA VAL A 97 -4.27 10.64 5.90
C VAL A 97 -3.35 11.00 4.74
N GLY A 98 -2.49 10.07 4.32
CA GLY A 98 -1.60 10.26 3.16
C GLY A 98 -2.37 10.51 1.86
N TYR A 99 -3.43 9.75 1.62
CA TYR A 99 -4.30 9.90 0.45
C TYR A 99 -4.96 11.29 0.41
N ALA A 100 -5.52 11.74 1.54
CA ALA A 100 -6.13 13.07 1.62
C ALA A 100 -5.10 14.17 1.35
N ALA A 101 -3.89 14.06 1.91
CA ALA A 101 -2.81 15.02 1.69
C ALA A 101 -2.40 15.13 0.22
N VAL A 102 -2.19 13.98 -0.45
CA VAL A 102 -1.83 13.92 -1.87
C VAL A 102 -2.95 14.46 -2.76
N ARG A 103 -4.21 14.08 -2.50
CA ARG A 103 -5.38 14.58 -3.26
C ARG A 103 -5.53 16.09 -3.16
N ASN A 104 -5.27 16.67 -1.99
CA ASN A 104 -5.43 18.12 -1.76
C ASN A 104 -4.28 18.95 -2.37
N SER A 105 -3.06 18.43 -2.36
CA SER A 105 -1.87 19.17 -2.79
C SER A 105 -1.40 18.84 -4.22
N GLY A 106 -1.74 17.66 -4.74
CA GLY A 106 -1.16 17.11 -5.97
C GLY A 106 0.30 16.67 -5.84
N LEU A 107 0.88 16.71 -4.63
CA LEU A 107 2.27 16.39 -4.34
C LEU A 107 2.38 15.24 -3.34
N LEU A 108 3.51 14.53 -3.38
CA LEU A 108 3.89 13.56 -2.35
C LEU A 108 5.24 13.99 -1.75
N THR A 109 5.19 14.80 -0.71
CA THR A 109 6.37 15.45 -0.10
C THR A 109 6.90 14.65 1.08
N THR A 110 8.15 14.96 1.49
CA THR A 110 8.74 14.45 2.73
C THR A 110 7.85 14.71 3.95
N ASN A 111 7.18 15.88 4.04
CA ASN A 111 6.24 16.17 5.13
C ASN A 111 5.02 15.26 5.12
N HIS A 112 4.50 14.89 3.96
CA HIS A 112 3.42 13.91 3.85
C HIS A 112 3.89 12.53 4.34
N ILE A 113 5.09 12.11 3.96
CA ILE A 113 5.70 10.84 4.41
C ILE A 113 5.89 10.83 5.93
N LEU A 114 6.38 11.92 6.51
CA LEU A 114 6.52 12.09 7.97
C LEU A 114 5.15 11.99 8.68
N THR A 115 4.12 12.60 8.11
CA THR A 115 2.75 12.54 8.65
C THR A 115 2.18 11.13 8.60
N VAL A 116 2.38 10.42 7.50
CA VAL A 116 1.98 9.01 7.34
C VAL A 116 2.66 8.13 8.38
N GLN A 117 3.98 8.28 8.55
CA GLN A 117 4.74 7.50 9.54
C GLN A 117 4.32 7.83 10.98
N ALA A 118 4.10 9.11 11.29
CA ALA A 118 3.66 9.52 12.62
C ALA A 118 2.28 8.92 12.98
N GLU A 119 1.38 8.83 12.00
CA GLU A 119 0.07 8.19 12.18
C GLU A 119 0.20 6.68 12.34
N LEU A 120 1.07 6.04 11.54
CA LEU A 120 1.32 4.61 11.59
C LEU A 120 1.90 4.17 12.95
N GLU A 121 2.90 4.88 13.45
CA GLU A 121 3.63 4.53 14.67
C GLU A 121 3.10 5.22 15.93
N GLN A 122 2.08 6.08 15.78
CA GLN A 122 1.52 6.88 16.88
C GLN A 122 2.60 7.67 17.66
N ASN A 123 3.62 8.14 16.94
CA ASN A 123 4.66 8.98 17.49
C ASN A 123 5.11 10.05 16.48
N ARG A 124 5.78 11.09 16.97
CA ARG A 124 6.30 12.20 16.17
C ARG A 124 7.82 12.32 16.26
N ALA A 125 8.52 11.19 16.33
CA ALA A 125 9.97 11.18 16.43
C ALA A 125 10.65 11.78 15.19
N GLY A 126 9.99 11.70 14.01
CA GLY A 126 10.52 12.16 12.74
C GLY A 126 11.68 11.27 12.25
N LEU A 127 12.60 11.85 11.50
CA LEU A 127 13.78 11.13 11.03
C LEU A 127 14.65 10.67 12.21
N ARG A 128 15.22 9.47 12.11
CA ARG A 128 16.12 8.95 13.13
C ARG A 128 17.35 9.85 13.30
N LYS A 129 17.79 10.04 14.54
CA LYS A 129 18.90 10.92 14.93
C LYS A 129 20.09 10.18 15.52
N LEU A 130 19.86 8.93 15.98
CA LEU A 130 20.89 8.12 16.61
C LEU A 130 21.53 7.18 15.58
N PRO A 131 22.86 7.01 15.62
CA PRO A 131 23.59 6.06 14.79
C PRO A 131 23.34 4.62 15.24
N GLY A 132 23.80 3.66 14.44
CA GLY A 132 23.80 2.24 14.79
C GLY A 132 22.62 1.43 14.26
N THR A 133 21.73 2.03 13.44
CA THR A 133 20.69 1.27 12.74
C THR A 133 21.33 0.28 11.76
N VAL A 134 20.96 -0.99 11.84
CA VAL A 134 21.38 -2.06 10.95
C VAL A 134 20.18 -2.94 10.61
N LEU A 135 20.11 -3.44 9.39
CA LEU A 135 19.12 -4.44 8.99
C LEU A 135 19.74 -5.82 9.08
N LYS A 136 19.04 -6.75 9.69
CA LYS A 136 19.47 -8.13 9.91
C LYS A 136 18.53 -9.11 9.20
N ASP A 137 19.08 -10.21 8.73
CA ASP A 137 18.29 -11.34 8.26
C ASP A 137 17.71 -12.19 9.41
N GLY A 138 16.97 -13.26 9.05
CA GLY A 138 16.38 -14.17 10.03
C GLY A 138 17.39 -14.93 10.89
N THR A 139 18.67 -14.92 10.56
CA THR A 139 19.77 -15.52 11.34
C THR A 139 20.46 -14.52 12.27
N GLY A 140 20.12 -13.22 12.17
CA GLY A 140 20.75 -12.12 12.92
C GLY A 140 21.99 -11.53 12.25
N LEU A 141 22.35 -11.99 11.04
CA LEU A 141 23.45 -11.43 10.25
C LEU A 141 23.04 -10.06 9.69
N ILE A 142 23.95 -9.08 9.80
CA ILE A 142 23.75 -7.75 9.22
C ILE A 142 23.81 -7.89 7.68
N VAL A 143 22.70 -7.57 7.00
CA VAL A 143 22.57 -7.59 5.55
C VAL A 143 22.70 -6.20 4.94
N TYR A 144 22.38 -5.15 5.71
CA TYR A 144 22.48 -3.78 5.24
C TYR A 144 22.69 -2.80 6.41
N THR A 145 23.52 -1.77 6.18
CA THR A 145 23.68 -0.65 7.10
C THR A 145 23.21 0.63 6.40
N PRO A 146 22.05 1.19 6.81
CA PRO A 146 21.52 2.42 6.24
C PRO A 146 22.44 3.62 6.44
N PRO A 147 22.28 4.71 5.66
CA PRO A 147 23.06 5.94 5.78
C PRO A 147 23.05 6.53 7.19
N ALA A 148 24.08 7.30 7.52
CA ALA A 148 24.19 7.98 8.79
C ALA A 148 23.07 9.03 8.99
N PRO A 149 22.60 9.27 10.23
CA PRO A 149 21.45 10.14 10.52
C PRO A 149 21.59 11.58 10.01
N ASP A 150 22.78 12.12 10.02
CA ASP A 150 23.09 13.48 9.55
C ASP A 150 22.89 13.67 8.04
N THR A 151 22.94 12.59 7.27
CA THR A 151 22.71 12.61 5.81
C THR A 151 21.22 12.50 5.43
N LEU A 152 20.37 12.05 6.33
CA LEU A 152 18.95 11.75 6.04
C LEU A 152 18.15 12.95 5.51
N PRO A 153 18.30 14.18 6.07
CA PRO A 153 17.54 15.31 5.52
C PRO A 153 17.86 15.59 4.05
N GLY A 154 19.12 15.46 3.64
CA GLY A 154 19.53 15.61 2.25
C GLY A 154 18.97 14.50 1.36
N LEU A 155 19.11 13.24 1.77
CA LEU A 155 18.60 12.08 1.03
C LEU A 155 17.07 12.12 0.86
N MET A 156 16.34 12.56 1.88
CA MET A 156 14.89 12.71 1.80
C MET A 156 14.48 13.90 0.91
N ALA A 157 15.25 15.00 0.88
CA ALA A 157 15.02 16.11 -0.03
C ALA A 157 15.29 15.71 -1.50
N ASP A 158 16.33 14.94 -1.76
CA ASP A 158 16.61 14.39 -3.10
C ASP A 158 15.49 13.44 -3.54
N LEU A 159 15.01 12.58 -2.66
CA LEU A 159 13.87 11.69 -2.95
C LEU A 159 12.58 12.47 -3.22
N ASP A 160 12.29 13.51 -2.44
CA ASP A 160 11.15 14.42 -2.62
C ASP A 160 11.18 15.08 -4.00
N ARG A 161 12.34 15.61 -4.40
CA ARG A 161 12.56 16.19 -5.72
C ARG A 161 12.37 15.15 -6.83
N PHE A 162 12.92 13.94 -6.69
CA PHE A 162 12.75 12.85 -7.65
C PHE A 162 11.29 12.45 -7.81
N ILE A 163 10.51 12.43 -6.73
CA ILE A 163 9.07 12.12 -6.74
C ILE A 163 8.28 13.20 -7.47
N ASN A 164 8.56 14.49 -7.20
CA ASN A 164 7.66 15.59 -7.58
C ASN A 164 8.08 16.35 -8.83
N ASP A 165 9.35 16.30 -9.22
CA ASP A 165 9.86 16.99 -10.42
C ASP A 165 10.02 15.98 -11.57
N PRO A 166 9.18 16.06 -12.63
CA PRO A 166 9.29 15.18 -13.78
C PRO A 166 10.56 15.41 -14.62
N ALA A 167 11.19 16.61 -14.52
CA ALA A 167 12.39 16.92 -15.28
C ALA A 167 13.65 16.22 -14.73
N VAL A 168 13.63 15.80 -13.47
CA VAL A 168 14.78 15.14 -12.82
C VAL A 168 15.11 13.78 -13.43
N PHE A 169 14.07 13.01 -13.83
CA PHE A 169 14.25 11.66 -14.34
C PHE A 169 13.13 11.29 -15.32
N ALA A 170 13.49 11.20 -16.61
CA ALA A 170 12.55 10.93 -17.69
C ALA A 170 12.34 9.41 -17.87
N ALA A 171 11.51 8.80 -17.04
CA ALA A 171 11.11 7.40 -17.15
C ALA A 171 9.62 7.23 -16.88
N ASP A 172 9.10 6.05 -17.26
CA ASP A 172 7.72 5.68 -16.98
C ASP A 172 7.42 5.76 -15.47
N PRO A 173 6.23 6.28 -15.06
CA PRO A 173 5.89 6.40 -13.64
C PRO A 173 5.96 5.08 -12.86
N LEU A 174 5.69 3.92 -13.46
CA LEU A 174 5.80 2.64 -12.77
C LEU A 174 7.26 2.23 -12.55
N VAL A 175 8.15 2.60 -13.45
CA VAL A 175 9.61 2.47 -13.24
C VAL A 175 10.02 3.38 -12.09
N LYS A 176 9.63 4.66 -12.12
CA LYS A 176 9.92 5.60 -11.02
C LYS A 176 9.40 5.09 -9.67
N MET A 177 8.18 4.52 -9.62
CA MET A 177 7.63 3.91 -8.39
C MET A 177 8.56 2.84 -7.83
N ALA A 178 9.06 1.94 -8.67
CA ALA A 178 9.98 0.88 -8.24
C ALA A 178 11.29 1.45 -7.70
N LEU A 179 11.85 2.48 -8.35
CA LEU A 179 13.06 3.17 -7.91
C LEU A 179 12.85 3.93 -6.60
N ILE A 180 11.73 4.64 -6.46
CA ILE A 180 11.33 5.36 -5.23
C ILE A 180 11.24 4.39 -4.05
N HIS A 181 10.59 3.25 -4.24
CA HIS A 181 10.45 2.24 -3.20
C HIS A 181 11.82 1.71 -2.74
N HIS A 182 12.68 1.33 -3.67
CA HIS A 182 14.03 0.87 -3.37
C HIS A 182 14.86 1.91 -2.62
N GLN A 183 14.80 3.17 -3.08
CA GLN A 183 15.56 4.26 -2.48
C GLN A 183 15.07 4.55 -1.07
N PHE A 184 13.75 4.59 -0.85
CA PHE A 184 13.17 4.80 0.47
C PHE A 184 13.57 3.68 1.45
N GLU A 185 13.46 2.41 1.04
CA GLU A 185 13.92 1.26 1.84
C GLU A 185 15.42 1.31 2.12
N SER A 186 16.22 1.88 1.20
CA SER A 186 17.66 2.04 1.38
C SER A 186 18.03 3.21 2.28
N ILE A 187 17.33 4.34 2.19
CA ILE A 187 17.49 5.46 3.12
C ILE A 187 17.13 5.02 4.54
N HIS A 188 16.08 4.24 4.70
CA HIS A 188 15.57 3.73 5.98
C HIS A 188 15.46 4.83 7.04
N PRO A 189 14.65 5.87 6.77
CA PRO A 189 14.75 7.15 7.47
C PRO A 189 14.24 7.14 8.91
N PHE A 190 13.45 6.15 9.32
CA PHE A 190 12.78 6.10 10.62
C PHE A 190 13.37 5.05 11.56
N TYR A 191 13.04 5.15 12.84
CA TYR A 191 13.37 4.12 13.82
C TYR A 191 12.55 2.85 13.63
N ASP A 192 11.28 3.00 13.25
CA ASP A 192 10.33 1.91 12.96
C ASP A 192 9.33 2.30 11.87
N GLY A 193 8.64 1.30 11.29
CA GLY A 193 7.60 1.51 10.29
C GLY A 193 8.12 1.84 8.87
N ASN A 194 9.43 1.70 8.59
CA ASN A 194 9.98 2.04 7.26
C ASN A 194 9.31 1.22 6.16
N GLY A 195 9.28 -0.10 6.25
CA GLY A 195 8.68 -0.95 5.23
C GLY A 195 7.19 -0.65 5.00
N ARG A 196 6.41 -0.49 6.07
CA ARG A 196 4.99 -0.13 6.00
C ARG A 196 4.78 1.24 5.37
N THR A 197 5.56 2.24 5.77
CA THR A 197 5.53 3.58 5.17
C THR A 197 5.92 3.54 3.69
N GLY A 198 6.97 2.82 3.32
CA GLY A 198 7.41 2.66 1.93
C GLY A 198 6.33 2.04 1.03
N ARG A 199 5.57 1.06 1.54
CA ARG A 199 4.46 0.46 0.81
C ARG A 199 3.27 1.43 0.65
N ILE A 200 2.97 2.24 1.67
CA ILE A 200 1.99 3.34 1.55
C ILE A 200 2.46 4.36 0.50
N VAL A 201 3.72 4.75 0.51
CA VAL A 201 4.31 5.70 -0.47
C VAL A 201 4.10 5.22 -1.91
N ASN A 202 4.24 3.92 -2.20
CA ASN A 202 3.98 3.37 -3.54
C ASN A 202 2.56 3.66 -4.02
N VAL A 203 1.56 3.38 -3.18
CA VAL A 203 0.14 3.59 -3.52
C VAL A 203 -0.16 5.08 -3.68
N LEU A 204 0.37 5.91 -2.79
CA LEU A 204 0.20 7.36 -2.85
C LEU A 204 0.86 7.96 -4.10
N TYR A 205 2.01 7.42 -4.51
CA TYR A 205 2.68 7.84 -5.74
C TYR A 205 1.83 7.52 -6.98
N LEU A 206 1.21 6.34 -7.05
CA LEU A 206 0.30 6.01 -8.15
C LEU A 206 -0.92 6.93 -8.20
N VAL A 207 -1.42 7.37 -7.05
CA VAL A 207 -2.50 8.38 -6.98
C VAL A 207 -2.01 9.74 -7.44
N LYS A 208 -0.83 10.16 -7.01
CA LYS A 208 -0.19 11.43 -7.42
C LYS A 208 0.02 11.49 -8.93
N GLU A 209 0.45 10.40 -9.56
CA GLU A 209 0.64 10.29 -11.01
C GLU A 209 -0.67 10.10 -11.79
N GLY A 210 -1.82 10.06 -11.13
CA GLY A 210 -3.13 9.88 -11.76
C GLY A 210 -3.36 8.49 -12.36
N LEU A 211 -2.48 7.53 -12.07
CA LEU A 211 -2.65 6.13 -12.47
C LEU A 211 -3.79 5.46 -11.71
N LEU A 212 -4.09 5.96 -10.52
CA LEU A 212 -5.25 5.58 -9.70
C LEU A 212 -5.95 6.84 -9.17
N ASP A 213 -7.28 6.80 -9.06
CA ASP A 213 -8.06 7.86 -8.41
C ASP A 213 -8.24 7.60 -6.92
N THR A 214 -8.20 6.34 -6.51
CA THR A 214 -8.33 5.87 -5.13
C THR A 214 -7.23 4.85 -4.80
N PRO A 215 -6.78 4.76 -3.55
CA PRO A 215 -5.70 3.86 -3.15
C PRO A 215 -6.21 2.42 -3.05
N VAL A 216 -6.39 1.74 -4.18
CA VAL A 216 -6.98 0.39 -4.29
C VAL A 216 -6.04 -0.68 -4.86
N LEU A 217 -4.76 -0.35 -5.08
CA LEU A 217 -3.73 -1.31 -5.46
C LEU A 217 -2.90 -1.70 -4.25
N TYR A 218 -2.76 -2.99 -3.99
CA TYR A 218 -2.12 -3.51 -2.79
C TYR A 218 -0.97 -4.44 -3.10
N LEU A 219 0.23 -3.85 -3.19
CA LEU A 219 1.46 -4.56 -3.53
C LEU A 219 1.91 -5.55 -2.45
N SER A 220 1.49 -5.35 -1.19
CA SER A 220 1.91 -6.18 -0.06
C SER A 220 1.54 -7.64 -0.26
N ARG A 221 0.39 -7.95 -0.88
CA ARG A 221 0.00 -9.32 -1.18
C ARG A 221 0.96 -10.04 -2.13
N ALA A 222 1.47 -9.34 -3.15
CA ALA A 222 2.48 -9.92 -4.05
C ALA A 222 3.80 -10.14 -3.31
N ILE A 223 4.18 -9.20 -2.44
CA ILE A 223 5.41 -9.29 -1.64
C ILE A 223 5.32 -10.45 -0.64
N VAL A 224 4.21 -10.63 0.09
CA VAL A 224 4.01 -11.77 1.01
C VAL A 224 4.23 -13.11 0.28
N ARG A 225 3.64 -13.24 -0.92
CA ARG A 225 3.75 -14.48 -1.72
C ARG A 225 5.16 -14.77 -2.24
N SER A 226 6.03 -13.77 -2.30
CA SER A 226 7.39 -13.86 -2.84
C SER A 226 8.41 -13.12 -1.96
N LYS A 227 8.25 -13.16 -0.64
CA LYS A 227 9.01 -12.39 0.35
C LYS A 227 10.52 -12.56 0.20
N ASN A 228 10.97 -13.80 0.01
CA ASN A 228 12.41 -14.09 -0.17
C ASN A 228 12.97 -13.47 -1.45
N GLU A 229 12.20 -13.51 -2.54
CA GLU A 229 12.60 -12.90 -3.81
C GLU A 229 12.64 -11.38 -3.71
N TYR A 230 11.65 -10.78 -3.07
CA TYR A 230 11.61 -9.34 -2.81
C TYR A 230 12.88 -8.86 -2.09
N TYR A 231 13.24 -9.47 -0.96
CA TYR A 231 14.42 -9.06 -0.21
C TYR A 231 15.73 -9.37 -0.95
N ARG A 232 15.78 -10.48 -1.69
CA ARG A 232 16.94 -10.81 -2.52
C ARG A 232 17.18 -9.75 -3.60
N LEU A 233 16.13 -9.38 -4.36
CA LEU A 233 16.24 -8.39 -5.44
C LEU A 233 16.51 -6.98 -4.91
N LEU A 234 15.91 -6.62 -3.77
CA LEU A 234 16.18 -5.36 -3.08
C LEU A 234 17.67 -5.25 -2.70
N GLN A 235 18.26 -6.33 -2.20
CA GLN A 235 19.69 -6.37 -1.85
C GLN A 235 20.59 -6.43 -3.09
N GLU A 236 20.25 -7.22 -4.10
CA GLU A 236 21.06 -7.33 -5.32
C GLU A 236 21.11 -6.02 -6.11
N ALA A 237 20.01 -5.25 -6.13
CA ALA A 237 20.03 -3.90 -6.72
C ALA A 237 21.00 -2.96 -5.99
N ARG A 238 21.15 -3.09 -4.65
CA ARG A 238 22.14 -2.32 -3.88
C ARG A 238 23.58 -2.77 -4.13
N ASP A 239 23.83 -4.07 -4.15
CA ASP A 239 25.17 -4.64 -4.15
C ASP A 239 25.76 -4.83 -5.54
N ARG A 240 24.90 -5.08 -6.53
CA ARG A 240 25.26 -5.50 -7.89
C ARG A 240 24.70 -4.61 -8.99
N ASP A 241 24.00 -3.54 -8.64
CA ASP A 241 23.41 -2.60 -9.62
C ASP A 241 22.39 -3.28 -10.56
N THR A 242 21.68 -4.32 -10.11
CA THR A 242 20.69 -5.09 -10.91
C THR A 242 19.30 -4.43 -10.87
N TRP A 243 19.24 -3.17 -11.23
CA TRP A 243 18.00 -2.38 -11.19
C TRP A 243 16.89 -2.90 -12.10
N GLU A 244 17.29 -3.48 -13.25
CA GLU A 244 16.34 -4.01 -14.23
C GLU A 244 15.54 -5.19 -13.67
N ASP A 245 16.17 -6.09 -12.93
CA ASP A 245 15.52 -7.24 -12.30
C ASP A 245 14.55 -6.77 -11.20
N TRP A 246 14.97 -5.78 -10.42
CA TRP A 246 14.12 -5.15 -9.42
C TRP A 246 12.88 -4.49 -10.04
N VAL A 247 13.06 -3.71 -11.09
CA VAL A 247 11.96 -3.04 -11.80
C VAL A 247 11.01 -4.08 -12.41
N LEU A 248 11.52 -5.11 -13.07
CA LEU A 248 10.72 -6.21 -13.62
C LEU A 248 9.88 -6.92 -12.56
N TYR A 249 10.44 -7.16 -11.38
CA TYR A 249 9.74 -7.73 -10.25
C TYR A 249 8.57 -6.82 -9.80
N MET A 250 8.84 -5.53 -9.59
CA MET A 250 7.84 -4.57 -9.13
C MET A 250 6.71 -4.36 -10.16
N LEU A 251 7.04 -4.27 -11.45
CA LEU A 251 6.03 -4.22 -12.52
C LEU A 251 5.16 -5.47 -12.56
N GLY A 252 5.77 -6.65 -12.37
CA GLY A 252 5.05 -7.91 -12.25
C GLY A 252 4.15 -7.97 -11.02
N ALA A 253 4.55 -7.36 -9.91
CA ALA A 253 3.72 -7.23 -8.72
C ALA A 253 2.51 -6.32 -8.98
N VAL A 254 2.71 -5.17 -9.63
CA VAL A 254 1.61 -4.26 -10.05
C VAL A 254 0.59 -4.99 -10.91
N GLU A 255 1.03 -5.68 -11.97
CA GLU A 255 0.14 -6.39 -12.89
C GLU A 255 -0.71 -7.45 -12.15
N ARG A 256 -0.05 -8.31 -11.34
CA ARG A 256 -0.74 -9.38 -10.60
C ARG A 256 -1.75 -8.83 -9.59
N THR A 257 -1.34 -7.83 -8.82
CA THR A 257 -2.22 -7.25 -7.78
C THR A 257 -3.36 -6.44 -8.37
N ALA A 258 -3.18 -5.81 -9.53
CA ALA A 258 -4.28 -5.17 -10.25
C ALA A 258 -5.36 -6.19 -10.67
N ILE A 259 -4.96 -7.34 -11.21
CA ILE A 259 -5.88 -8.44 -11.57
C ILE A 259 -6.61 -8.96 -10.33
N ASP A 260 -5.89 -9.22 -9.23
CA ASP A 260 -6.48 -9.70 -7.97
C ASP A 260 -7.49 -8.67 -7.41
N ALA A 261 -7.15 -7.37 -7.45
CA ALA A 261 -8.04 -6.30 -6.99
C ALA A 261 -9.31 -6.18 -7.85
N ILE A 262 -9.18 -6.26 -9.18
CA ILE A 262 -10.33 -6.26 -10.10
C ILE A 262 -11.29 -7.40 -9.75
N ALA A 263 -10.78 -8.62 -9.60
CA ALA A 263 -11.59 -9.78 -9.24
C ALA A 263 -12.32 -9.57 -7.91
N THR A 264 -11.63 -9.01 -6.92
CA THR A 264 -12.22 -8.69 -5.61
C THR A 264 -13.33 -7.64 -5.72
N ILE A 265 -13.11 -6.55 -6.46
CA ILE A 265 -14.12 -5.50 -6.67
C ILE A 265 -15.34 -6.07 -7.39
N GLN A 266 -15.16 -6.90 -8.41
CA GLN A 266 -16.26 -7.55 -9.13
C GLN A 266 -17.07 -8.48 -8.22
N ALA A 267 -16.40 -9.23 -7.31
CA ALA A 267 -17.07 -10.06 -6.33
C ALA A 267 -17.87 -9.23 -5.31
N ILE A 268 -17.32 -8.10 -4.84
CA ILE A 268 -18.05 -7.16 -3.97
C ILE A 268 -19.29 -6.60 -4.69
N LYS A 269 -19.17 -6.21 -5.97
CA LYS A 269 -20.31 -5.73 -6.77
C LYS A 269 -21.41 -6.78 -6.92
N ALA A 270 -21.04 -8.02 -7.22
CA ALA A 270 -21.98 -9.11 -7.34
C ALA A 270 -22.74 -9.35 -6.02
N LEU A 271 -22.01 -9.33 -4.90
CA LEU A 271 -22.60 -9.50 -3.57
C LEU A 271 -23.53 -8.34 -3.19
N LEU A 272 -23.16 -7.09 -3.48
CA LEU A 272 -24.02 -5.91 -3.30
C LEU A 272 -25.36 -6.06 -4.05
N LEU A 273 -25.30 -6.52 -5.30
CA LEU A 273 -26.49 -6.77 -6.11
C LEU A 273 -27.36 -7.89 -5.54
N ASP A 274 -26.77 -9.00 -5.15
CA ASP A 274 -27.48 -10.12 -4.51
C ASP A 274 -28.24 -9.66 -3.26
N TYR A 275 -27.55 -9.00 -2.33
CA TYR A 275 -28.20 -8.46 -1.11
C TYR A 275 -29.29 -7.44 -1.41
N LYS A 276 -29.08 -6.57 -2.41
CA LYS A 276 -30.10 -5.63 -2.88
C LYS A 276 -31.38 -6.37 -3.32
N HIS A 277 -31.24 -7.42 -4.11
CA HIS A 277 -32.38 -8.21 -4.59
C HIS A 277 -33.06 -8.96 -3.45
N ARG A 278 -32.31 -9.61 -2.58
CA ARG A 278 -32.84 -10.38 -1.43
C ARG A 278 -33.59 -9.47 -0.45
N ILE A 279 -33.05 -8.31 -0.07
CA ILE A 279 -33.69 -7.37 0.84
C ILE A 279 -34.99 -6.82 0.21
N ARG A 280 -34.96 -6.46 -1.08
CA ARG A 280 -36.16 -5.99 -1.79
C ARG A 280 -37.27 -7.02 -1.88
N ALA A 281 -36.90 -8.29 -2.05
CA ALA A 281 -37.88 -9.38 -2.12
C ALA A 281 -38.48 -9.74 -0.76
N ALA A 282 -37.68 -9.65 0.31
CA ALA A 282 -38.09 -10.10 1.66
C ALA A 282 -38.67 -8.98 2.53
N HIS A 283 -38.34 -7.70 2.28
CA HIS A 283 -38.64 -6.59 3.19
C HIS A 283 -39.10 -5.33 2.47
N ARG A 284 -40.06 -4.62 3.07
CA ARG A 284 -40.57 -3.32 2.56
C ARG A 284 -39.67 -2.12 2.89
N PHE A 285 -38.71 -2.28 3.81
CA PHE A 285 -37.84 -1.19 4.29
C PHE A 285 -36.51 -1.04 3.50
N TYR A 286 -36.46 -1.54 2.26
CA TYR A 286 -35.27 -1.36 1.43
C TYR A 286 -34.98 0.12 1.21
N SER A 287 -33.71 0.52 1.45
CA SER A 287 -33.13 1.78 0.99
C SER A 287 -31.74 1.56 0.42
N GLN A 288 -31.25 2.47 -0.41
CA GLN A 288 -29.87 2.43 -0.89
C GLN A 288 -28.90 2.67 0.25
N ASP A 289 -29.28 3.53 1.21
CA ASP A 289 -28.48 3.81 2.40
C ASP A 289 -28.33 2.58 3.29
N LEU A 290 -29.37 1.76 3.42
CA LEU A 290 -29.26 0.47 4.12
C LEU A 290 -28.17 -0.41 3.50
N ILE A 291 -28.17 -0.55 2.16
CA ILE A 291 -27.15 -1.32 1.48
C ILE A 291 -25.76 -0.68 1.64
N ASN A 292 -25.66 0.63 1.47
CA ASN A 292 -24.38 1.34 1.68
C ASN A 292 -23.86 1.13 3.09
N ASN A 293 -24.70 1.22 4.11
CA ASN A 293 -24.33 1.00 5.51
C ASN A 293 -23.99 -0.47 5.80
N LEU A 294 -24.71 -1.42 5.18
CA LEU A 294 -24.39 -2.83 5.29
C LEU A 294 -23.00 -3.19 4.78
N PHE A 295 -22.48 -2.44 3.80
CA PHE A 295 -21.18 -2.66 3.19
C PHE A 295 -20.12 -1.62 3.59
N ARG A 296 -20.52 -0.61 4.38
CA ARG A 296 -19.63 0.39 4.94
C ARG A 296 -19.28 0.00 6.36
N SER A 297 -18.02 -0.33 6.60
CA SER A 297 -17.49 -0.46 7.94
C SER A 297 -17.34 0.94 8.52
N GLU A 298 -18.26 1.42 9.34
CA GLU A 298 -18.13 2.71 10.00
C GLU A 298 -18.27 2.67 11.52
N GLU A 299 -17.58 3.61 12.10
CA GLU A 299 -17.26 3.92 13.47
C GLU A 299 -18.44 4.12 14.44
N HIS A 300 -19.69 3.89 14.03
CA HIS A 300 -20.86 4.33 14.81
C HIS A 300 -22.02 3.35 14.97
N THR A 301 -21.83 2.03 14.85
CA THR A 301 -22.92 1.11 15.19
C THR A 301 -22.51 0.08 16.22
N SER A 302 -22.69 0.45 17.47
CA SER A 302 -22.49 -0.41 18.65
C SER A 302 -23.52 -1.53 18.83
N GLU A 303 -24.47 -1.76 17.91
CA GLU A 303 -25.57 -2.71 18.13
C GLU A 303 -25.89 -3.68 17.00
N LEU A 304 -25.20 -3.64 15.85
CA LEU A 304 -25.40 -4.62 14.79
C LEU A 304 -24.06 -5.27 14.42
N GLN A 305 -24.01 -6.59 14.50
CA GLN A 305 -22.87 -7.39 14.00
C GLN A 305 -22.52 -6.90 12.60
N SER A 306 -21.31 -6.38 12.43
CA SER A 306 -20.88 -5.70 11.21
C SER A 306 -21.11 -6.57 9.96
N PRO A 307 -21.91 -6.14 8.99
CA PRO A 307 -22.15 -6.87 7.75
C PRO A 307 -20.89 -7.07 6.90
N MET A 308 -19.86 -6.27 7.11
CA MET A 308 -18.57 -6.43 6.46
C MET A 308 -17.85 -7.71 6.90
N TYR A 309 -18.08 -8.18 8.13
CA TYR A 309 -17.69 -9.50 8.56
C TYR A 309 -18.29 -10.58 7.65
N LEU A 310 -19.57 -10.46 7.31
CA LEU A 310 -20.23 -11.39 6.37
C LEU A 310 -19.66 -11.28 4.94
N VAL A 311 -19.40 -10.08 4.46
CA VAL A 311 -18.87 -9.86 3.10
C VAL A 311 -17.46 -10.40 2.97
N CYS A 312 -16.57 -10.05 3.87
CA CYS A 312 -15.18 -10.52 3.82
C CYS A 312 -15.10 -12.02 4.11
N ARG A 313 -15.87 -12.54 5.07
CA ARG A 313 -15.94 -13.97 5.35
C ARG A 313 -16.44 -14.75 4.14
N LEU A 314 -17.52 -14.36 3.50
CA LEU A 314 -18.06 -15.01 2.31
C LEU A 314 -17.14 -14.90 1.08
N LEU A 315 -16.34 -13.84 0.96
CA LEU A 315 -15.36 -13.68 -0.12
C LEU A 315 -14.06 -14.46 0.14
N LEU A 316 -13.69 -14.68 1.39
CA LEU A 316 -12.44 -15.33 1.78
C LEU A 316 -12.60 -16.82 2.05
N GLU A 317 -13.79 -17.30 2.47
CA GLU A 317 -14.09 -18.72 2.68
C GLU A 317 -14.40 -19.49 1.38
N LYS A 318 -14.54 -18.79 0.23
CA LYS A 318 -14.76 -19.41 -1.09
C LYS A 318 -13.47 -19.71 -1.87
N LYS A 319 -12.33 -19.85 -1.19
CA LYS A 319 -11.09 -20.34 -1.82
C LYS A 319 -10.68 -21.68 -1.27
#